data_58dbeb050a8d6da78c5b21c667f9026b
#
_entry.id   58dbeb050a8d6da78c5b21c667f9026b
#
_cell.length_a   1.000
_cell.length_b   1.000
_cell.length_c   1.000
_cell.angle_alpha   90.00
_cell.angle_beta   90.00
_cell.angle_gamma   90.00
#
_symmetry.space_group_name_H-M   'P 1'
#
loop_
_entity.id
_entity.type
_entity.pdbx_description
1 polymer ?
#
loop_
_entity_poly.entity_id
_entity_poly.type
_entity_poly.pdbx_seq_one_letter_code
_entity_poly.pdbx_strand_id
1 'polypeptide(L)'
;MELILGRMAGWSSLPEFPYLKPQASGGYLGLALIGLWKGRRHLRQVAVRTFRSDDTARNSSYLPKELQSHYRIAVVSILVGTTTITLFCVKAGMSLGVIGFFFVFYFLLVFALTRLRAELGPPVNELYNIGPDQMLPKIFGTRFFGPKNLTMLAMFWG
;
A
#
# COMPACT_ATOMS: atom_id res chain seq x y z
N MET A 1 -3.37 6.31 27.97
CA MET A 1 -2.63 5.62 29.02
C MET A 1 -1.12 5.75 28.83
N GLU A 2 -0.58 5.50 27.65
CA GLU A 2 0.86 5.62 27.33
C GLU A 2 1.47 7.00 27.63
N LEU A 3 0.75 8.09 27.34
CA LEU A 3 1.19 9.46 27.63
C LEU A 3 1.40 9.72 29.13
N ILE A 4 0.53 9.17 29.97
CA ILE A 4 0.60 9.37 31.43
C ILE A 4 1.77 8.55 32.00
N LEU A 5 1.86 7.28 31.62
CA LEU A 5 2.95 6.39 32.05
C LEU A 5 4.30 6.86 31.53
N GLY A 6 4.37 7.32 30.28
CA GLY A 6 5.60 7.83 29.70
C GLY A 6 6.11 9.12 30.35
N ARG A 7 5.21 10.02 30.75
CA ARG A 7 5.58 11.21 31.52
C ARG A 7 6.11 10.86 32.89
N MET A 8 5.46 9.91 33.56
CA MET A 8 5.91 9.43 34.88
C MET A 8 7.27 8.69 34.79
N ALA A 9 7.54 8.01 33.70
CA ALA A 9 8.81 7.33 33.46
C ALA A 9 9.93 8.23 32.87
N GLY A 10 9.67 9.53 32.64
CA GLY A 10 10.65 10.46 32.11
C GLY A 10 10.88 10.32 30.60
N TRP A 11 10.04 9.57 29.86
CA TRP A 11 10.18 9.32 28.43
C TRP A 11 9.70 10.47 27.54
N SER A 12 9.16 11.53 28.13
CA SER A 12 8.69 12.72 27.41
C SER A 12 9.79 13.46 26.65
N SER A 13 11.06 13.23 26.99
CA SER A 13 12.24 13.79 26.32
C SER A 13 12.70 12.99 25.11
N LEU A 14 12.14 11.79 24.87
CA LEU A 14 12.49 10.97 23.71
C LEU A 14 11.87 11.55 22.44
N PRO A 15 12.64 11.64 21.34
CA PRO A 15 12.12 12.10 20.05
C PRO A 15 10.99 11.19 19.56
N GLU A 16 9.94 11.79 19.00
CA GLU A 16 8.73 11.11 18.47
C GLU A 16 7.86 10.38 19.51
N PHE A 17 8.15 10.46 20.82
CA PHE A 17 7.23 9.90 21.83
C PHE A 17 5.85 10.60 21.75
N PRO A 18 4.73 9.86 21.75
CA PRO A 18 4.48 8.46 22.13
C PRO A 18 4.41 7.45 20.96
N TYR A 19 5.13 7.64 19.90
CA TYR A 19 5.27 6.71 18.74
C TYR A 19 3.95 6.34 18.03
N LEU A 20 2.96 7.22 18.05
CA LEU A 20 1.63 6.97 17.45
C LEU A 20 1.70 6.69 15.95
N LYS A 21 2.60 7.37 15.23
CA LYS A 21 2.76 7.18 13.78
C LYS A 21 3.24 5.76 13.43
N PRO A 22 4.32 5.22 14.03
CA PRO A 22 4.73 3.84 13.80
C PRO A 22 3.69 2.80 14.20
N GLN A 23 2.98 3.02 15.31
CA GLN A 23 1.90 2.13 15.75
C GLN A 23 0.75 2.11 14.76
N ALA A 24 0.31 3.28 14.29
CA ALA A 24 -0.71 3.39 13.26
C ALA A 24 -0.30 2.67 11.97
N SER A 25 0.94 2.87 11.53
CA SER A 25 1.49 2.20 10.34
C SER A 25 1.45 0.67 10.45
N GLY A 26 1.85 0.14 11.62
CA GLY A 26 1.76 -1.29 11.91
C GLY A 26 0.32 -1.80 11.91
N GLY A 27 -0.61 -1.02 12.45
CA GLY A 27 -2.05 -1.32 12.44
C GLY A 27 -2.61 -1.42 11.02
N TYR A 28 -2.28 -0.48 10.13
CA TYR A 28 -2.70 -0.51 8.72
C TYR A 28 -2.11 -1.72 7.97
N LEU A 29 -0.84 -2.04 8.18
CA LEU A 29 -0.24 -3.24 7.60
C LEU A 29 -0.90 -4.52 8.10
N GLY A 30 -1.20 -4.61 9.39
CA GLY A 30 -1.93 -5.73 9.98
C GLY A 30 -3.32 -5.90 9.35
N LEU A 31 -4.07 -4.81 9.21
CA LEU A 31 -5.38 -4.80 8.53
C LEU A 31 -5.27 -5.23 7.07
N ALA A 32 -4.24 -4.77 6.34
CA ALA A 32 -3.99 -5.18 4.97
C ALA A 32 -3.75 -6.67 4.87
N LEU A 33 -2.86 -7.21 5.70
CA LEU A 33 -2.50 -8.64 5.68
C LEU A 33 -3.70 -9.53 6.03
N ILE A 34 -4.45 -9.19 7.09
CA ILE A 34 -5.67 -9.92 7.48
C ILE A 34 -6.71 -9.84 6.36
N GLY A 35 -6.88 -8.66 5.76
CA GLY A 35 -7.80 -8.45 4.66
C GLY A 35 -7.47 -9.27 3.43
N LEU A 36 -6.19 -9.28 3.02
CA LEU A 36 -5.69 -10.10 1.93
C LEU A 36 -5.84 -11.60 2.22
N TRP A 37 -5.54 -12.03 3.45
CA TRP A 37 -5.69 -13.42 3.86
C TRP A 37 -7.14 -13.87 3.77
N LYS A 38 -8.09 -13.10 4.31
CA LYS A 38 -9.53 -13.39 4.22
C LYS A 38 -10.03 -13.33 2.78
N GLY A 39 -9.58 -12.33 2.01
CA GLY A 39 -9.99 -12.10 0.62
C GLY A 39 -9.26 -12.98 -0.42
N ARG A 40 -8.28 -13.79 -0.04
CA ARG A 40 -7.41 -14.52 -0.97
C ARG A 40 -8.15 -15.36 -2.02
N ARG A 41 -9.28 -15.97 -1.65
CA ARG A 41 -10.09 -16.77 -2.58
C ARG A 41 -10.75 -15.89 -3.63
N HIS A 42 -11.30 -14.75 -3.21
CA HIS A 42 -11.92 -13.79 -4.11
C HIS A 42 -10.91 -13.13 -5.03
N LEU A 43 -9.76 -12.69 -4.49
CA LEU A 43 -8.67 -12.10 -5.26
C LEU A 43 -8.13 -13.07 -6.33
N ARG A 44 -7.95 -14.34 -5.96
CA ARG A 44 -7.54 -15.39 -6.91
C ARG A 44 -8.57 -15.58 -8.01
N GLN A 45 -9.87 -15.59 -7.68
CA GLN A 45 -10.94 -15.71 -8.67
C GLN A 45 -10.97 -14.52 -9.63
N VAL A 46 -10.82 -13.29 -9.11
CA VAL A 46 -10.76 -12.07 -9.93
C VAL A 46 -9.54 -12.12 -10.84
N ALA A 47 -8.36 -12.44 -10.31
CA ALA A 47 -7.13 -12.55 -11.10
C ALA A 47 -7.27 -13.58 -12.22
N VAL A 48 -7.71 -14.80 -11.90
CA VAL A 48 -7.90 -15.88 -12.91
C VAL A 48 -8.89 -15.44 -13.97
N ARG A 49 -10.02 -14.83 -13.61
CA ARG A 49 -11.03 -14.35 -14.57
C ARG A 49 -10.56 -13.20 -15.45
N THR A 50 -9.68 -12.35 -14.93
CA THR A 50 -9.13 -11.21 -15.69
C THR A 50 -8.12 -11.67 -16.73
N PHE A 51 -7.27 -12.65 -16.38
CA PHE A 51 -6.21 -13.14 -17.26
C PHE A 51 -6.63 -14.33 -18.14
N ARG A 52 -7.64 -15.10 -17.72
CA ARG A 52 -8.09 -16.28 -18.45
C ARG A 52 -9.32 -15.93 -19.30
N SER A 53 -9.08 -15.81 -20.58
CA SER A 53 -10.10 -15.50 -21.62
C SER A 53 -10.86 -16.74 -22.07
N ASP A 54 -11.07 -17.73 -21.19
CA ASP A 54 -11.76 -18.97 -21.54
C ASP A 54 -13.28 -18.74 -21.72
N ASP A 55 -13.79 -19.05 -22.89
CA ASP A 55 -15.21 -19.02 -23.26
C ASP A 55 -16.10 -19.92 -22.37
N THR A 56 -15.51 -20.91 -21.71
CA THR A 56 -16.18 -21.81 -20.75
C THR A 56 -16.55 -21.13 -19.44
N ALA A 57 -15.79 -20.10 -19.02
CA ALA A 57 -16.11 -19.28 -17.85
C ALA A 57 -17.26 -18.29 -18.10
N ARG A 58 -17.61 -18.10 -19.37
CA ARG A 58 -18.63 -17.16 -19.84
C ARG A 58 -20.04 -17.60 -19.49
N ASN A 59 -20.28 -18.89 -19.35
CA ASN A 59 -21.61 -19.47 -19.10
C ASN A 59 -21.95 -19.66 -17.61
N SER A 60 -21.00 -19.56 -16.71
CA SER A 60 -21.22 -19.74 -15.25
C SER A 60 -21.05 -18.47 -14.43
N SER A 61 -20.98 -17.31 -15.07
CA SER A 61 -20.76 -16.03 -14.37
C SER A 61 -22.08 -15.31 -14.13
N TYR A 62 -22.54 -15.27 -12.89
CA TYR A 62 -23.65 -14.45 -12.42
C TYR A 62 -23.37 -12.93 -12.46
N LEU A 63 -22.23 -12.50 -13.01
CA LEU A 63 -21.87 -11.10 -13.14
C LEU A 63 -22.26 -10.58 -14.53
N PRO A 64 -22.92 -9.43 -14.64
CA PRO A 64 -23.23 -8.77 -15.89
C PRO A 64 -21.95 -8.54 -16.72
N LYS A 65 -22.04 -8.69 -18.05
CA LYS A 65 -20.88 -8.49 -18.97
C LYS A 65 -20.23 -7.10 -18.81
N GLU A 66 -21.01 -6.10 -18.47
CA GLU A 66 -20.55 -4.75 -18.19
C GLU A 66 -19.56 -4.70 -17.01
N LEU A 67 -19.86 -5.43 -15.93
CA LEU A 67 -18.98 -5.46 -14.75
C LEU A 67 -17.64 -6.13 -15.03
N GLN A 68 -17.62 -7.13 -15.89
CA GLN A 68 -16.38 -7.81 -16.30
C GLN A 68 -15.46 -6.91 -17.12
N SER A 69 -16.01 -6.07 -18.01
CA SER A 69 -15.21 -5.11 -18.77
C SER A 69 -14.58 -4.05 -17.88
N HIS A 70 -15.29 -3.57 -16.86
CA HIS A 70 -14.77 -2.62 -15.88
C HIS A 70 -13.60 -3.18 -15.07
N TYR A 71 -13.65 -4.45 -14.67
CA TYR A 71 -12.52 -5.10 -13.98
C TYR A 71 -11.28 -5.21 -14.87
N ARG A 72 -11.44 -5.56 -16.14
CA ARG A 72 -10.31 -5.63 -17.08
C ARG A 72 -9.67 -4.25 -17.29
N ILE A 73 -10.48 -3.23 -17.52
CA ILE A 73 -10.01 -1.86 -17.68
C ILE A 73 -9.25 -1.40 -16.41
N ALA A 74 -9.81 -1.64 -15.23
CA ALA A 74 -9.16 -1.27 -13.96
C ALA A 74 -7.80 -1.96 -13.80
N VAL A 75 -7.71 -3.26 -14.05
CA VAL A 75 -6.43 -4.00 -13.94
C VAL A 75 -5.41 -3.52 -14.96
N VAL A 76 -5.83 -3.33 -16.22
CA VAL A 76 -4.94 -2.81 -17.27
C VAL A 76 -4.46 -1.41 -16.93
N SER A 77 -5.33 -0.53 -16.44
CA SER A 77 -4.96 0.84 -16.03
C SER A 77 -3.95 0.84 -14.88
N ILE A 78 -4.13 -0.02 -13.89
CA ILE A 78 -3.18 -0.17 -12.78
C ILE A 78 -1.82 -0.67 -13.30
N LEU A 79 -1.80 -1.67 -14.19
CA LEU A 79 -0.57 -2.20 -14.75
C LEU A 79 0.17 -1.15 -15.59
N VAL A 80 -0.55 -0.46 -16.47
CA VAL A 80 0.03 0.61 -17.30
C VAL A 80 0.56 1.73 -16.43
N GLY A 81 -0.22 2.22 -15.47
CA GLY A 81 0.20 3.28 -14.54
C GLY A 81 1.43 2.88 -13.73
N THR A 82 1.42 1.69 -13.13
CA THR A 82 2.56 1.18 -12.35
C THR A 82 3.81 1.03 -13.23
N THR A 83 3.67 0.52 -14.44
CA THR A 83 4.79 0.38 -15.39
C THR A 83 5.37 1.75 -15.78
N THR A 84 4.51 2.72 -16.07
CA THR A 84 4.94 4.08 -16.43
C THR A 84 5.71 4.74 -15.29
N ILE A 85 5.20 4.66 -14.06
CA ILE A 85 5.89 5.21 -12.89
C ILE A 85 7.21 4.47 -12.63
N THR A 86 7.23 3.14 -12.77
CA THR A 86 8.45 2.33 -12.62
C THR A 86 9.52 2.76 -13.62
N LEU A 87 9.16 2.94 -14.89
CA LEU A 87 10.09 3.41 -15.93
C LEU A 87 10.64 4.80 -15.61
N PHE A 88 9.79 5.68 -15.14
CA PHE A 88 10.21 7.01 -14.68
C PHE A 88 11.22 6.92 -13.53
N CYS A 89 10.92 6.11 -12.50
CA CYS A 89 11.79 5.93 -11.34
C CYS A 89 13.15 5.33 -11.72
N VAL A 90 13.18 4.37 -12.63
CA VAL A 90 14.42 3.77 -13.16
C VAL A 90 15.25 4.82 -13.89
N LYS A 91 14.62 5.63 -14.75
CA LYS A 91 15.33 6.74 -15.43
C LYS A 91 15.84 7.80 -14.47
N ALA A 92 15.14 8.03 -13.36
CA ALA A 92 15.56 8.92 -12.29
C ALA A 92 16.71 8.34 -11.42
N GLY A 93 17.13 7.09 -11.67
CA GLY A 93 18.26 6.46 -11.00
C GLY A 93 17.91 5.70 -9.72
N MET A 94 16.65 5.38 -9.49
CA MET A 94 16.24 4.49 -8.38
C MET A 94 16.57 3.03 -8.70
N SER A 95 16.98 2.27 -7.68
CA SER A 95 17.17 0.84 -7.84
C SER A 95 15.82 0.10 -7.92
N LEU A 96 15.74 -0.90 -8.82
CA LEU A 96 14.53 -1.71 -9.03
C LEU A 96 14.01 -2.36 -7.73
N GLY A 97 14.92 -2.78 -6.85
CA GLY A 97 14.53 -3.33 -5.56
C GLY A 97 13.77 -2.35 -4.67
N VAL A 98 14.23 -1.10 -4.61
CA VAL A 98 13.57 -0.04 -3.82
C VAL A 98 12.20 0.31 -4.41
N ILE A 99 12.10 0.39 -5.74
CA ILE A 99 10.83 0.62 -6.45
C ILE A 99 9.84 -0.50 -6.13
N GLY A 100 10.28 -1.76 -6.19
CA GLY A 100 9.44 -2.91 -5.85
C GLY A 100 8.91 -2.85 -4.41
N PHE A 101 9.79 -2.59 -3.43
CA PHE A 101 9.39 -2.43 -2.03
C PHE A 101 8.41 -1.28 -1.85
N PHE A 102 8.68 -0.14 -2.50
CA PHE A 102 7.79 1.02 -2.46
C PHE A 102 6.37 0.66 -2.93
N PHE A 103 6.23 0.04 -4.11
CA PHE A 103 4.93 -0.33 -4.64
C PHE A 103 4.22 -1.38 -3.79
N VAL A 104 4.93 -2.39 -3.28
CA VAL A 104 4.33 -3.39 -2.39
C VAL A 104 3.74 -2.72 -1.16
N PHE A 105 4.49 -1.88 -0.46
CA PHE A 105 3.99 -1.17 0.71
C PHE A 105 2.87 -0.19 0.36
N TYR A 106 2.99 0.53 -0.75
CA TYR A 106 1.97 1.45 -1.23
C TYR A 106 0.64 0.73 -1.48
N PHE A 107 0.64 -0.37 -2.24
CA PHE A 107 -0.58 -1.12 -2.52
C PHE A 107 -1.17 -1.79 -1.27
N LEU A 108 -0.35 -2.25 -0.33
CA LEU A 108 -0.83 -2.77 0.95
C LEU A 108 -1.56 -1.68 1.74
N LEU A 109 -0.99 -0.50 1.84
CA LEU A 109 -1.61 0.62 2.54
C LEU A 109 -2.89 1.10 1.86
N VAL A 110 -2.87 1.25 0.54
CA VAL A 110 -4.06 1.62 -0.25
C VAL A 110 -5.16 0.58 -0.09
N PHE A 111 -4.83 -0.71 -0.09
CA PHE A 111 -5.79 -1.78 0.14
C PHE A 111 -6.42 -1.69 1.55
N ALA A 112 -5.60 -1.51 2.60
CA ALA A 112 -6.10 -1.33 3.96
C ALA A 112 -7.02 -0.12 4.07
N LEU A 113 -6.60 1.00 3.48
CA LEU A 113 -7.33 2.25 3.50
C LEU A 113 -8.67 2.15 2.78
N THR A 114 -8.68 1.55 1.58
CA THR A 114 -9.90 1.32 0.80
C THR A 114 -10.90 0.46 1.57
N ARG A 115 -10.41 -0.58 2.24
CA ARG A 115 -11.24 -1.43 3.07
C ARG A 115 -11.80 -0.69 4.28
N LEU A 116 -10.99 0.08 4.97
CA LEU A 116 -11.40 0.90 6.11
C LEU A 116 -12.48 1.91 5.69
N ARG A 117 -12.29 2.52 4.51
CA ARG A 117 -13.27 3.44 3.92
C ARG A 117 -14.59 2.78 3.61
N ALA A 118 -14.55 1.57 3.07
CA ALA A 118 -15.76 0.81 2.76
C ALA A 118 -16.54 0.39 4.02
N GLU A 119 -15.84 0.10 5.13
CA GLU A 119 -16.46 -0.35 6.38
C GLU A 119 -16.91 0.80 7.30
N LEU A 120 -16.12 1.87 7.38
CA LEU A 120 -16.34 2.97 8.34
C LEU A 120 -16.84 4.27 7.70
N GLY A 121 -16.68 4.43 6.38
CA GLY A 121 -17.08 5.66 5.67
C GLY A 121 -16.39 6.95 6.12
N PRO A 122 -15.11 6.97 6.54
CA PRO A 122 -14.49 8.19 7.03
C PRO A 122 -14.33 9.21 5.90
N PRO A 123 -14.54 10.50 6.19
CA PRO A 123 -14.44 11.56 5.20
C PRO A 123 -13.01 11.87 4.78
N VAL A 124 -12.03 11.60 5.65
CA VAL A 124 -10.61 11.93 5.43
C VAL A 124 -9.77 10.67 5.36
N ASN A 125 -9.01 10.53 4.29
CA ASN A 125 -8.13 9.40 4.04
C ASN A 125 -6.79 9.90 3.50
N GLU A 126 -5.97 10.37 4.39
CA GLU A 126 -4.64 10.82 4.02
C GLU A 126 -3.60 9.80 4.47
N LEU A 127 -2.82 9.31 3.52
CA LEU A 127 -1.60 8.55 3.78
C LEU A 127 -0.45 9.46 4.24
N TYR A 128 -0.72 10.76 4.42
CA TYR A 128 0.28 11.79 4.68
C TYR A 128 1.23 11.46 5.84
N ASN A 129 0.72 10.86 6.90
CA ASN A 129 1.52 10.50 8.07
C ASN A 129 2.00 9.03 8.09
N ILE A 130 1.61 8.21 7.11
CA ILE A 130 1.77 6.76 7.12
C ILE A 130 2.31 6.26 5.77
N GLY A 131 2.85 7.18 4.97
CA GLY A 131 3.35 6.87 3.63
C GLY A 131 4.51 5.86 3.61
N PRO A 132 4.67 5.11 2.51
CA PRO A 132 5.77 4.16 2.35
C PRO A 132 7.14 4.83 2.35
N ASP A 133 7.21 6.12 2.01
CA ASP A 133 8.41 6.97 2.05
C ASP A 133 8.98 7.09 3.46
N GLN A 134 8.10 7.22 4.48
CA GLN A 134 8.49 7.31 5.88
C GLN A 134 8.70 5.94 6.52
N MET A 135 7.89 4.95 6.12
CA MET A 135 7.96 3.61 6.70
C MET A 135 9.19 2.84 6.25
N LEU A 136 9.53 2.89 4.97
CA LEU A 136 10.63 2.13 4.42
C LEU A 136 11.98 2.47 5.07
N PRO A 137 12.39 3.75 5.21
CA PRO A 137 13.62 4.10 5.90
C PRO A 137 13.62 3.73 7.39
N LYS A 138 12.47 3.75 8.05
CA LYS A 138 12.35 3.35 9.47
C LYS A 138 12.47 1.84 9.68
N ILE A 139 11.98 1.02 8.73
CA ILE A 139 12.03 -0.45 8.81
C ILE A 139 13.40 -0.99 8.40
N PHE A 140 13.95 -0.52 7.27
CA PHE A 140 15.17 -1.07 6.68
C PHE A 140 16.44 -0.25 6.99
N GLY A 141 16.27 0.94 7.56
CA GLY A 141 17.35 1.87 7.80
C GLY A 141 17.76 2.68 6.56
N THR A 142 18.25 3.90 6.80
CA THR A 142 18.65 4.83 5.72
C THR A 142 19.86 4.34 4.93
N ARG A 143 20.76 3.56 5.56
CA ARG A 143 21.94 3.00 4.90
C ARG A 143 21.62 2.02 3.79
N PHE A 144 20.50 1.28 3.92
CA PHE A 144 20.08 0.31 2.92
C PHE A 144 19.67 0.98 1.59
N PHE A 145 19.04 2.13 1.66
CA PHE A 145 18.54 2.82 0.47
C PHE A 145 19.61 3.65 -0.24
N GLY A 146 20.57 4.19 0.49
CA GLY A 146 21.54 5.14 -0.05
C GLY A 146 20.92 6.52 -0.38
N PRO A 147 21.76 7.55 -0.63
CA PRO A 147 21.29 8.93 -0.73
C PRO A 147 20.35 9.16 -1.93
N LYS A 148 20.64 8.57 -3.09
CA LYS A 148 19.82 8.75 -4.31
C LYS A 148 18.40 8.23 -4.15
N ASN A 149 18.24 7.02 -3.59
CA ASN A 149 16.92 6.42 -3.40
C ASN A 149 16.11 7.16 -2.34
N LEU A 150 16.78 7.64 -1.26
CA LEU A 150 16.12 8.44 -0.22
C LEU A 150 15.60 9.77 -0.74
N THR A 151 16.39 10.46 -1.57
CA THR A 151 15.95 11.71 -2.19
C THR A 151 14.73 11.49 -3.07
N MET A 152 14.73 10.43 -3.86
CA MET A 152 13.59 10.10 -4.73
C MET A 152 12.35 9.69 -3.92
N LEU A 153 12.52 8.91 -2.84
CA LEU A 153 11.40 8.58 -1.94
C LEU A 153 10.77 9.83 -1.34
N ALA A 154 11.60 10.80 -0.90
CA ALA A 154 11.13 12.07 -0.37
C ALA A 154 10.37 12.89 -1.43
N MET A 155 10.79 12.88 -2.70
CA MET A 155 10.10 13.60 -3.78
C MET A 155 8.73 13.01 -4.14
N PHE A 156 8.49 11.74 -3.88
CA PHE A 156 7.18 11.12 -4.13
C PHE A 156 6.09 11.58 -3.18
N TRP A 157 6.45 12.20 -2.05
CA TRP A 157 5.53 12.51 -0.98
C TRP A 157 5.60 13.95 -0.47
N GLY A 158 6.47 14.75 -1.07
CA GLY A 158 6.64 16.16 -0.72
C GLY A 158 5.51 17.08 -1.20
#